data_44261ee9c442a8e9b5e7b68f7c3ca55a
#
_entry.id   44261ee9c442a8e9b5e7b68f7c3ca55a
#
_cell.length_a   1.000
_cell.length_b   1.000
_cell.length_c   1.000
_cell.angle_alpha   90.00
_cell.angle_beta   90.00
_cell.angle_gamma   90.00
#
_symmetry.space_group_name_H-M   'P 1'
#
loop_
_entity.id
_entity.type
_entity.pdbx_description
1 polymer ?
#
loop_
_entity_poly.entity_id
_entity_poly.type
_entity_poly.pdbx_seq_one_letter_code
_entity_poly.pdbx_strand_id
1 'polypeptide(L)'
;TMTYTGAANGGSATIGGTFKFSFSCVNNVVSGFTTNDNLTITLTSPSLNLNYKVAENITLLSANPLNSNANLSINGSLNSNGSYQYNTGTKRSGTEVFDYTLTSVIFSPVAGDVISGTATFNTSGSGPKGVWNYQGTITFTGNHMATVTINGKAYTVNLQTGAVV
;
A
#
# COMPACT_ATOMS: atom_id res chain seq x y z
N THR A 1 -0.58 -6.81 19.58
CA THR A 1 -0.03 -5.45 19.76
C THR A 1 1.47 -5.57 19.86
N MET A 2 2.16 -4.72 19.15
CA MET A 2 3.63 -4.64 19.20
C MET A 2 4.04 -3.19 19.40
N THR A 3 5.18 -3.00 20.07
CA THR A 3 5.83 -1.71 20.21
C THR A 3 7.32 -1.92 20.10
N TYR A 4 7.96 -1.21 19.22
CA TYR A 4 9.41 -1.15 19.09
C TYR A 4 9.86 0.30 19.27
N THR A 5 10.86 0.50 20.09
CA THR A 5 11.50 1.81 20.27
C THR A 5 13.00 1.65 20.08
N GLY A 6 13.56 2.44 19.18
CA GLY A 6 14.99 2.49 18.91
C GLY A 6 15.52 3.90 19.03
N ALA A 7 16.77 4.05 19.41
CA ALA A 7 17.50 5.31 19.41
C ALA A 7 18.62 5.28 18.40
N ALA A 8 18.76 6.33 17.61
CA ALA A 8 19.88 6.49 16.68
C ALA A 8 20.22 7.97 16.48
N ASN A 9 21.50 8.32 16.52
CA ASN A 9 22.01 9.65 16.18
C ASN A 9 21.32 10.82 16.91
N GLY A 10 21.04 10.66 18.20
CA GLY A 10 20.37 11.68 19.02
C GLY A 10 18.87 11.80 18.79
N GLY A 11 18.27 10.84 18.10
CA GLY A 11 16.83 10.75 17.87
C GLY A 11 16.23 9.48 18.44
N SER A 12 14.91 9.36 18.34
CA SER A 12 14.14 8.17 18.70
C SER A 12 13.18 7.80 17.59
N ALA A 13 13.00 6.49 17.37
CA ALA A 13 11.97 5.95 16.49
C ALA A 13 11.08 5.01 17.29
N THR A 14 9.78 5.12 17.09
CA THR A 14 8.80 4.21 17.68
C THR A 14 7.89 3.70 16.59
N ILE A 15 7.67 2.39 16.57
CA ILE A 15 6.64 1.72 15.79
C ILE A 15 5.73 1.02 16.79
N GLY A 16 4.46 1.36 16.79
CA GLY A 16 3.48 0.76 17.69
C GLY A 16 2.17 0.49 16.99
N GLY A 17 1.41 -0.46 17.48
CA GLY A 17 0.10 -0.78 16.93
C GLY A 17 -0.28 -2.25 17.04
N THR A 18 -1.19 -2.66 16.20
CA THR A 18 -1.68 -4.03 16.09
C THR A 18 -1.37 -4.60 14.72
N PHE A 19 -0.86 -5.82 14.71
CA PHE A 19 -0.77 -6.67 13.55
C PHE A 19 -1.62 -7.92 13.82
N LYS A 20 -2.57 -8.21 12.96
CA LYS A 20 -3.39 -9.42 13.02
C LYS A 20 -3.21 -10.20 11.73
N PHE A 21 -3.00 -11.48 11.89
CA PHE A 21 -2.86 -12.40 10.78
C PHE A 21 -3.77 -13.60 11.02
N SER A 22 -4.58 -13.96 10.03
CA SER A 22 -5.47 -15.12 10.10
C SER A 22 -5.40 -15.92 8.80
N PHE A 23 -5.41 -17.25 8.96
CA PHE A 23 -5.52 -18.16 7.81
C PHE A 23 -6.96 -18.43 7.44
N SER A 24 -7.23 -18.53 6.15
CA SER A 24 -8.46 -19.09 5.60
C SER A 24 -8.21 -20.53 5.19
N CYS A 25 -9.14 -21.43 5.49
CA CYS A 25 -9.02 -22.84 5.16
C CYS A 25 -10.26 -23.34 4.42
N VAL A 26 -10.04 -24.22 3.44
CA VAL A 26 -11.08 -24.98 2.75
C VAL A 26 -10.73 -26.45 2.86
N ASN A 27 -11.66 -27.28 3.40
CA ASN A 27 -11.45 -28.70 3.62
C ASN A 27 -10.15 -29.04 4.38
N ASN A 28 -9.85 -28.28 5.44
CA ASN A 28 -8.64 -28.37 6.25
C ASN A 28 -7.32 -28.05 5.50
N VAL A 29 -7.40 -27.46 4.33
CA VAL A 29 -6.23 -26.98 3.58
C VAL A 29 -6.22 -25.45 3.66
N VAL A 30 -5.05 -24.86 3.96
CA VAL A 30 -4.88 -23.41 3.95
C VAL A 30 -5.12 -22.90 2.54
N SER A 31 -6.13 -22.06 2.38
CA SER A 31 -6.52 -21.48 1.08
C SER A 31 -6.09 -20.02 0.93
N GLY A 32 -5.61 -19.40 2.00
CA GLY A 32 -5.15 -18.03 1.96
C GLY A 32 -4.98 -17.43 3.35
N PHE A 33 -4.87 -16.12 3.38
CA PHE A 33 -4.76 -15.38 4.65
C PHE A 33 -5.37 -13.98 4.55
N THR A 34 -5.64 -13.41 5.71
CA THR A 34 -6.02 -12.01 5.86
C THR A 34 -5.06 -11.35 6.84
N THR A 35 -4.52 -10.20 6.46
CA THR A 35 -3.84 -9.26 7.37
C THR A 35 -4.82 -8.16 7.79
N ASN A 36 -4.68 -7.69 9.01
CA ASN A 36 -5.40 -6.51 9.50
C ASN A 36 -4.49 -5.76 10.46
N ASP A 37 -3.94 -4.66 9.97
CA ASP A 37 -2.88 -3.93 10.64
C ASP A 37 -3.31 -2.50 10.91
N ASN A 38 -2.87 -1.97 12.04
CA ASN A 38 -3.02 -0.57 12.40
C ASN A 38 -1.75 -0.14 13.14
N LEU A 39 -0.89 0.57 12.44
CA LEU A 39 0.44 0.93 12.90
C LEU A 39 0.59 2.45 12.98
N THR A 40 1.32 2.90 13.98
CA THR A 40 1.81 4.27 14.10
C THR A 40 3.32 4.24 14.12
N ILE A 41 3.94 5.03 13.26
CA ILE A 41 5.38 5.17 13.13
C ILE A 41 5.73 6.62 13.47
N THR A 42 6.56 6.81 14.48
CA THR A 42 7.08 8.13 14.83
C THR A 42 8.60 8.11 14.80
N LEU A 43 9.17 9.15 14.24
CA LEU A 43 10.60 9.43 14.28
C LEU A 43 10.79 10.86 14.77
N THR A 44 11.61 11.03 15.77
CA THR A 44 12.03 12.35 16.26
C THR A 44 13.55 12.41 16.28
N SER A 45 14.13 13.34 15.55
CA SER A 45 15.56 13.53 15.49
C SER A 45 15.88 15.03 15.38
N PRO A 46 17.12 15.45 15.62
CA PRO A 46 17.54 16.84 15.41
C PRO A 46 17.30 17.35 13.99
N SER A 47 17.29 16.46 12.99
CA SER A 47 17.16 16.82 11.57
C SER A 47 15.77 16.58 10.99
N LEU A 48 15.00 15.62 11.52
CA LEU A 48 13.74 15.18 10.94
C LEU A 48 12.77 14.70 12.02
N ASN A 49 11.54 15.19 11.96
CA ASN A 49 10.40 14.60 12.63
C ASN A 49 9.47 13.96 11.60
N LEU A 50 8.99 12.75 11.90
CA LEU A 50 8.08 12.00 11.07
C LEU A 50 6.97 11.41 11.94
N ASN A 51 5.75 11.46 11.46
CA ASN A 51 4.61 10.77 12.06
C ASN A 51 3.77 10.17 10.95
N TYR A 52 3.63 8.84 10.95
CA TYR A 52 2.79 8.11 9.99
C TYR A 52 1.86 7.16 10.72
N LYS A 53 0.64 7.08 10.23
CA LYS A 53 -0.34 6.06 10.58
C LYS A 53 -0.63 5.25 9.34
N VAL A 54 -0.61 3.94 9.47
CA VAL A 54 -0.91 3.00 8.39
C VAL A 54 -1.96 2.02 8.89
N ALA A 55 -3.03 1.88 8.15
CA ALA A 55 -4.04 0.85 8.37
C ALA A 55 -4.15 0.01 7.10
N GLU A 56 -4.05 -1.30 7.25
CA GLU A 56 -4.13 -2.26 6.16
C GLU A 56 -5.12 -3.37 6.50
N ASN A 57 -5.89 -3.77 5.50
CA ASN A 57 -6.72 -4.96 5.54
C ASN A 57 -6.63 -5.63 4.16
N ILE A 58 -5.82 -6.66 4.04
CA ILE A 58 -5.60 -7.39 2.79
C ILE A 58 -5.98 -8.85 2.97
N THR A 59 -6.81 -9.35 2.07
CA THR A 59 -7.17 -10.77 1.97
C THR A 59 -6.60 -11.33 0.68
N LEU A 60 -5.85 -12.43 0.80
CA LEU A 60 -5.32 -13.19 -0.32
C LEU A 60 -5.88 -14.61 -0.26
N LEU A 61 -6.51 -15.07 -1.34
CA LEU A 61 -7.12 -16.39 -1.46
C LEU A 61 -6.67 -17.10 -2.72
N SER A 62 -6.36 -18.40 -2.60
CA SER A 62 -6.11 -19.27 -3.74
C SER A 62 -7.43 -19.83 -4.29
N ALA A 63 -7.58 -19.85 -5.59
CA ALA A 63 -8.71 -20.49 -6.26
C ALA A 63 -8.69 -22.03 -6.10
N ASN A 64 -7.49 -22.60 -5.95
CA ASN A 64 -7.29 -24.03 -5.66
C ASN A 64 -6.02 -24.20 -4.82
N PRO A 65 -6.13 -24.33 -3.50
CA PRO A 65 -4.97 -24.33 -2.60
C PRO A 65 -4.04 -25.55 -2.73
N LEU A 66 -4.49 -26.62 -3.41
CA LEU A 66 -3.67 -27.79 -3.69
C LEU A 66 -2.86 -27.67 -5.00
N ASN A 67 -3.09 -26.62 -5.76
CA ASN A 67 -2.39 -26.36 -7.01
C ASN A 67 -1.55 -25.09 -6.90
N SER A 68 -0.24 -25.22 -6.88
CA SER A 68 0.71 -24.09 -6.80
C SER A 68 0.61 -23.10 -7.97
N ASN A 69 0.02 -23.53 -9.08
CA ASN A 69 -0.21 -22.70 -10.28
C ASN A 69 -1.58 -22.00 -10.29
N ALA A 70 -2.41 -22.25 -9.26
CA ALA A 70 -3.73 -21.62 -9.18
C ALA A 70 -3.59 -20.10 -8.97
N ASN A 71 -4.48 -19.38 -9.62
CA ASN A 71 -4.56 -17.93 -9.45
C ASN A 71 -4.87 -17.54 -7.99
N LEU A 72 -4.33 -16.42 -7.60
CA LEU A 72 -4.56 -15.79 -6.30
C LEU A 72 -5.47 -14.59 -6.47
N SER A 73 -6.51 -14.52 -5.66
CA SER A 73 -7.40 -13.36 -5.56
C SER A 73 -6.96 -12.47 -4.42
N ILE A 74 -6.80 -11.18 -4.67
CA ILE A 74 -6.37 -10.18 -3.69
C ILE A 74 -7.47 -9.12 -3.59
N ASN A 75 -7.94 -8.88 -2.37
CA ASN A 75 -8.90 -7.82 -2.06
C ASN A 75 -8.45 -7.11 -0.80
N GLY A 76 -8.81 -5.84 -0.67
CA GLY A 76 -8.58 -5.13 0.57
C GLY A 76 -8.24 -3.66 0.39
N SER A 77 -7.74 -3.05 1.45
CA SER A 77 -7.43 -1.63 1.49
C SER A 77 -6.13 -1.35 2.23
N LEU A 78 -5.48 -0.29 1.82
CA LEU A 78 -4.36 0.36 2.52
C LEU A 78 -4.72 1.83 2.69
N ASN A 79 -4.67 2.32 3.92
CA ASN A 79 -4.85 3.72 4.24
C ASN A 79 -3.60 4.22 4.96
N SER A 80 -3.04 5.31 4.52
CA SER A 80 -1.96 5.96 5.26
C SER A 80 -2.21 7.45 5.38
N ASN A 81 -1.84 8.01 6.51
CA ASN A 81 -1.73 9.44 6.67
C ASN A 81 -0.47 9.77 7.46
N GLY A 82 0.16 10.85 7.10
CA GLY A 82 1.40 11.22 7.74
C GLY A 82 1.78 12.66 7.58
N SER A 83 2.79 13.03 8.36
CA SER A 83 3.45 14.32 8.28
C SER A 83 4.94 14.17 8.48
N TYR A 84 5.67 15.08 7.88
CA TYR A 84 7.10 15.21 8.10
C TYR A 84 7.50 16.64 8.31
N GLN A 85 8.59 16.86 9.03
CA GLN A 85 9.20 18.16 9.24
C GLN A 85 10.72 18.02 9.31
N TYR A 86 11.42 18.63 8.37
CA TYR A 86 12.86 18.82 8.46
C TYR A 86 13.18 19.98 9.40
N ASN A 87 14.06 19.76 10.37
CA ASN A 87 14.45 20.73 11.40
C ASN A 87 15.73 21.48 11.05
N THR A 88 16.49 21.01 10.05
CA THR A 88 17.79 21.57 9.62
C THR A 88 17.74 21.99 8.14
N GLY A 89 18.66 22.86 7.77
CA GLY A 89 18.73 23.41 6.41
C GLY A 89 17.50 24.24 6.03
N THR A 90 17.01 24.09 4.83
CA THR A 90 15.71 24.65 4.42
C THR A 90 14.62 23.87 5.14
N LYS A 91 14.04 24.45 6.18
CA LYS A 91 12.94 23.84 6.95
C LYS A 91 11.77 23.55 6.02
N ARG A 92 11.53 22.29 5.75
CA ARG A 92 10.44 21.80 4.88
C ARG A 92 9.52 20.93 5.69
N SER A 93 8.24 21.09 5.48
CA SER A 93 7.22 20.23 6.08
C SER A 93 6.20 19.84 5.04
N GLY A 94 5.49 18.78 5.30
CA GLY A 94 4.41 18.32 4.45
C GLY A 94 3.53 17.31 5.17
N THR A 95 2.38 17.09 4.56
CA THR A 95 1.38 16.10 4.96
C THR A 95 1.01 15.24 3.76
N GLU A 96 0.63 14.01 4.01
CA GLU A 96 0.14 13.07 3.00
C GLU A 96 -1.01 12.25 3.56
N VAL A 97 -2.02 12.06 2.74
CA VAL A 97 -3.07 11.05 2.91
C VAL A 97 -3.08 10.19 1.66
N PHE A 98 -3.10 8.89 1.82
CA PHE A 98 -3.17 7.92 0.74
C PHE A 98 -4.15 6.82 1.11
N ASP A 99 -5.20 6.68 0.30
CA ASP A 99 -6.20 5.63 0.38
C ASP A 99 -6.13 4.78 -0.88
N TYR A 100 -6.05 3.47 -0.72
CA TYR A 100 -5.95 2.51 -1.80
C TYR A 100 -6.85 1.31 -1.52
N THR A 101 -7.66 0.92 -2.51
CA THR A 101 -8.55 -0.23 -2.39
C THR A 101 -8.39 -1.14 -3.59
N LEU A 102 -8.11 -2.41 -3.32
CA LEU A 102 -8.03 -3.50 -4.30
C LEU A 102 -9.35 -4.23 -4.38
N THR A 103 -9.85 -4.46 -5.59
CA THR A 103 -11.10 -5.19 -5.84
C THR A 103 -10.87 -6.27 -6.88
N SER A 104 -11.04 -7.52 -6.46
CA SER A 104 -10.94 -8.70 -7.32
C SER A 104 -9.67 -8.73 -8.17
N VAL A 105 -8.55 -8.31 -7.59
CA VAL A 105 -7.25 -8.36 -8.26
C VAL A 105 -6.79 -9.81 -8.34
N ILE A 106 -6.49 -10.29 -9.53
CA ILE A 106 -6.07 -11.67 -9.78
C ILE A 106 -4.59 -11.68 -10.18
N PHE A 107 -3.79 -12.35 -9.38
CA PHE A 107 -2.39 -12.66 -9.68
C PHE A 107 -2.29 -14.08 -10.23
N SER A 108 -1.59 -14.25 -11.33
CA SER A 108 -1.27 -15.55 -11.92
C SER A 108 0.17 -15.94 -11.60
N PRO A 109 0.41 -16.97 -10.77
CA PRO A 109 1.77 -17.47 -10.53
C PRO A 109 2.47 -17.96 -11.81
N VAL A 110 1.71 -18.52 -12.75
CA VAL A 110 2.23 -19.01 -14.05
C VAL A 110 2.74 -17.86 -14.92
N ALA A 111 1.98 -16.77 -14.97
CA ALA A 111 2.38 -15.59 -15.74
C ALA A 111 3.37 -14.70 -14.98
N GLY A 112 3.48 -14.86 -13.65
CA GLY A 112 4.24 -13.93 -12.78
C GLY A 112 3.67 -12.51 -12.82
N ASP A 113 2.36 -12.35 -12.99
CA ASP A 113 1.73 -11.09 -13.31
C ASP A 113 0.33 -10.94 -12.70
N VAL A 114 -0.10 -9.69 -12.52
CA VAL A 114 -1.49 -9.34 -12.23
C VAL A 114 -2.26 -9.30 -13.53
N ILE A 115 -3.17 -10.25 -13.71
CA ILE A 115 -3.86 -10.49 -15.00
C ILE A 115 -5.22 -9.80 -15.12
N SER A 116 -5.82 -9.41 -14.00
CA SER A 116 -7.11 -8.69 -13.99
C SER A 116 -7.41 -8.08 -12.63
N GLY A 117 -8.49 -7.33 -12.54
CA GLY A 117 -8.99 -6.68 -11.34
C GLY A 117 -8.86 -5.17 -11.41
N THR A 118 -9.27 -4.53 -10.35
CA THR A 118 -9.25 -3.07 -10.26
C THR A 118 -8.69 -2.59 -8.93
N ALA A 119 -8.16 -1.37 -8.93
CA ALA A 119 -7.89 -0.63 -7.71
C ALA A 119 -8.45 0.79 -7.83
N THR A 120 -8.82 1.36 -6.70
CA THR A 120 -9.12 2.79 -6.59
C THR A 120 -8.09 3.44 -5.69
N PHE A 121 -7.75 4.68 -5.94
CA PHE A 121 -6.88 5.45 -5.07
C PHE A 121 -7.37 6.88 -4.89
N ASN A 122 -7.08 7.43 -3.73
CA ASN A 122 -7.19 8.85 -3.43
C ASN A 122 -5.92 9.26 -2.67
N THR A 123 -5.23 10.27 -3.18
CA THR A 123 -4.06 10.83 -2.50
C THR A 123 -4.14 12.34 -2.46
N SER A 124 -3.88 12.89 -1.30
CA SER A 124 -3.84 14.32 -1.10
C SER A 124 -2.73 14.69 -0.13
N GLY A 125 -2.29 15.92 -0.20
CA GLY A 125 -1.27 16.37 0.73
C GLY A 125 -0.78 17.78 0.45
N SER A 126 0.25 18.14 1.20
CA SER A 126 0.92 19.41 1.08
C SER A 126 2.43 19.24 1.22
N GLY A 127 3.17 20.11 0.58
CA GLY A 127 4.62 20.12 0.67
C GLY A 127 5.22 21.42 0.16
N PRO A 128 6.55 21.52 0.08
CA PRO A 128 7.24 22.75 -0.33
C PRO A 128 6.88 23.26 -1.72
N LYS A 129 6.32 22.39 -2.58
CA LYS A 129 5.90 22.74 -3.95
C LYS A 129 4.41 23.06 -4.06
N GLY A 130 3.67 23.02 -2.97
CA GLY A 130 2.24 23.28 -2.93
C GLY A 130 1.42 22.11 -2.41
N VAL A 131 0.14 22.11 -2.74
CA VAL A 131 -0.82 21.09 -2.38
C VAL A 131 -1.16 20.24 -3.59
N TRP A 132 -1.54 18.98 -3.35
CA TRP A 132 -2.04 18.08 -4.39
C TRP A 132 -3.27 17.32 -3.91
N ASN A 133 -4.08 16.93 -4.87
CA ASN A 133 -5.22 16.02 -4.67
C ASN A 133 -5.44 15.26 -5.97
N TYR A 134 -5.22 13.96 -5.94
CA TYR A 134 -5.42 13.06 -7.06
C TYR A 134 -6.29 11.90 -6.64
N GLN A 135 -7.26 11.58 -7.48
CA GLN A 135 -8.08 10.38 -7.33
C GLN A 135 -8.15 9.63 -8.64
N GLY A 136 -8.30 8.34 -8.57
CA GLY A 136 -8.35 7.57 -9.78
C GLY A 136 -8.63 6.09 -9.57
N THR A 137 -8.56 5.40 -10.70
CA THR A 137 -8.73 3.96 -10.78
C THR A 137 -7.58 3.35 -11.55
N ILE A 138 -7.26 2.10 -11.22
CA ILE A 138 -6.33 1.27 -11.95
C ILE A 138 -7.11 0.04 -12.40
N THR A 139 -7.10 -0.26 -13.69
CA THR A 139 -7.65 -1.50 -14.24
C THR A 139 -6.48 -2.34 -14.76
N PHE A 140 -6.26 -3.47 -14.13
CA PHE A 140 -5.21 -4.41 -14.53
C PHE A 140 -5.66 -5.21 -15.75
N THR A 141 -4.83 -5.31 -16.78
CA THR A 141 -5.17 -5.92 -18.07
C THR A 141 -4.29 -7.11 -18.43
N GLY A 142 -3.35 -7.48 -17.55
CA GLY A 142 -2.34 -8.51 -17.81
C GLY A 142 -1.22 -8.01 -18.71
N ASN A 143 -0.26 -8.90 -19.01
CA ASN A 143 0.95 -8.58 -19.77
C ASN A 143 1.74 -7.39 -19.18
N HIS A 144 1.76 -7.31 -17.84
CA HIS A 144 2.35 -6.23 -17.07
C HIS A 144 1.79 -4.84 -17.42
N MET A 145 0.53 -4.78 -17.85
CA MET A 145 -0.12 -3.55 -18.26
C MET A 145 -1.31 -3.21 -17.36
N ALA A 146 -1.54 -1.91 -17.20
CA ALA A 146 -2.75 -1.39 -16.56
C ALA A 146 -3.20 -0.10 -17.25
N THR A 147 -4.50 0.15 -17.19
CA THR A 147 -5.06 1.48 -17.47
C THR A 147 -5.22 2.22 -16.15
N VAL A 148 -4.52 3.34 -16.03
CA VAL A 148 -4.61 4.23 -14.87
C VAL A 148 -5.41 5.46 -15.28
N THR A 149 -6.53 5.69 -14.60
CA THR A 149 -7.34 6.90 -14.80
C THR A 149 -7.13 7.85 -13.63
N ILE A 150 -6.64 9.05 -13.90
CA ILE A 150 -6.38 10.08 -12.88
C ILE A 150 -7.22 11.29 -13.22
N ASN A 151 -8.08 11.72 -12.31
CA ASN A 151 -8.97 12.87 -12.50
C ASN A 151 -9.70 12.83 -13.86
N GLY A 152 -10.16 11.65 -14.27
CA GLY A 152 -10.89 11.41 -15.51
C GLY A 152 -10.06 11.23 -16.78
N LYS A 153 -8.72 11.35 -16.71
CA LYS A 153 -7.82 11.11 -17.85
C LYS A 153 -7.17 9.74 -17.74
N ALA A 154 -7.31 8.92 -18.77
CA ALA A 154 -6.76 7.57 -18.82
C ALA A 154 -5.35 7.54 -19.44
N TYR A 155 -4.51 6.68 -18.88
CA TYR A 155 -3.14 6.40 -19.32
C TYR A 155 -2.93 4.88 -19.31
N THR A 156 -2.32 4.35 -20.35
CA THR A 156 -1.83 2.97 -20.34
C THR A 156 -0.42 2.96 -19.75
N VAL A 157 -0.19 2.12 -18.77
CA VAL A 157 1.06 2.08 -18.01
C VAL A 157 1.63 0.67 -18.04
N ASN A 158 2.91 0.56 -18.32
CA ASN A 158 3.65 -0.68 -18.12
C ASN A 158 4.05 -0.78 -16.64
N LEU A 159 3.58 -1.83 -15.95
CA LEU A 159 3.77 -2.00 -14.51
C LEU A 159 5.19 -2.39 -14.11
N GLN A 160 5.99 -2.93 -15.03
CA GLN A 160 7.38 -3.28 -14.75
C GLN A 160 8.31 -2.05 -14.81
N THR A 161 8.03 -1.14 -15.73
CA THR A 161 8.90 0.02 -15.99
C THR A 161 8.34 1.33 -15.46
N GLY A 162 7.03 1.38 -15.17
CA GLY A 162 6.32 2.61 -14.84
C GLY A 162 6.11 3.56 -16.03
N ALA A 163 6.47 3.14 -17.23
CA ALA A 163 6.34 3.99 -18.43
C ALA A 163 4.87 4.07 -18.87
N VAL A 164 4.48 5.27 -19.32
CA VAL A 164 3.23 5.49 -20.05
C VAL A 164 3.47 5.13 -21.51
N VAL A 165 2.60 4.33 -22.09
CA VAL A 165 2.69 3.80 -23.47
C VAL A 165 1.46 4.18 -24.28
#